data_203384bcf343b4570cbaa8f24637e4c2
#
_entry.id   203384bcf343b4570cbaa8f24637e4c2
#
_cell.length_a   1.000
_cell.length_b   1.000
_cell.length_c   1.000
_cell.angle_alpha   90.00
_cell.angle_beta   90.00
_cell.angle_gamma   90.00
#
_symmetry.space_group_name_H-M   'P 1'
#
loop_
_entity.id
_entity.type
_entity.pdbx_description
1 polymer ?
#
loop_
_entity_poly.entity_id
_entity_poly.type
_entity_poly.pdbx_seq_one_letter_code
_entity_poly.pdbx_strand_id
1 'polypeptide(L)'
;MGNREERNEYATAKWDAEEVRRQASSEQRRHSDRRRQAKRNRTIIYLACVVLVSCLLAGIGWLLVNDVCSLNKPYTEVEITVEEGDSRGDVAKKLHDAGLVNSRLVFNIAGTFLHYNRYVEPGTYKLNSDMDFRALITNMHDWETDAKEAQGLIKVTIPEGYTVREIIDLLAEKGVATKENLEDACANFEYEDYDFLDSDKLGSIDRMEGFLFPSTYEFDKNRSAVYTVETMLVYFKNSISQQMLADIKASPYSLQEIITMASLIEKESIGDDTERKNISSVIHNRLENPSSEKGGRALQLCSTINYIMKHDGVKTFDTEIDSPYNTYINPGLTPGPICNPGLSAIEAAIYPADTDYYFFALGKDGKSHFFTDYNEHLKFINSGEYQPIYS
;
A
#
# COMPACT_ATOMS: atom_id res chain seq x y z
N MET A 1 -63.17 54.34 71.71
CA MET A 1 -62.61 52.94 71.81
C MET A 1 -62.55 52.19 70.49
N GLY A 2 -62.86 52.79 69.35
CA GLY A 2 -62.89 52.16 68.03
C GLY A 2 -61.56 52.05 67.21
N ASN A 3 -60.47 52.66 67.69
CA ASN A 3 -59.29 52.86 66.89
C ASN A 3 -58.12 51.93 67.20
N ARG A 4 -58.28 50.98 68.12
CA ARG A 4 -57.22 50.06 68.51
C ARG A 4 -57.47 48.64 67.98
N GLU A 5 -58.73 48.28 67.82
CA GLU A 5 -59.11 46.98 67.24
C GLU A 5 -58.91 46.94 65.72
N GLU A 6 -59.31 47.99 64.98
CA GLU A 6 -59.06 48.07 63.52
C GLU A 6 -57.57 48.05 63.15
N ARG A 7 -56.70 48.70 63.98
CA ARG A 7 -55.25 48.62 63.75
C ARG A 7 -54.69 47.24 64.00
N ASN A 8 -55.23 46.47 64.92
CA ASN A 8 -54.79 45.13 65.17
C ASN A 8 -55.28 44.18 64.08
N GLU A 9 -56.49 44.36 63.57
CA GLU A 9 -57.03 43.54 62.48
C GLU A 9 -56.27 43.82 61.17
N TYR A 10 -55.90 45.02 60.86
CA TYR A 10 -55.07 45.40 59.70
C TYR A 10 -53.63 44.93 59.80
N ALA A 11 -53.09 44.90 61.02
CA ALA A 11 -51.75 44.36 61.27
C ALA A 11 -51.70 42.81 61.10
N THR A 12 -52.68 42.15 61.66
CA THR A 12 -52.80 40.68 61.51
C THR A 12 -53.06 40.25 60.05
N ALA A 13 -54.01 40.95 59.38
CA ALA A 13 -54.26 40.71 57.97
C ALA A 13 -53.01 40.96 57.06
N LYS A 14 -52.20 41.95 57.42
CA LYS A 14 -50.94 42.26 56.72
C LYS A 14 -49.87 41.20 56.97
N TRP A 15 -49.79 40.73 58.20
CA TRP A 15 -48.88 39.59 58.53
C TRP A 15 -49.28 38.30 57.83
N ASP A 16 -50.59 37.98 57.84
CA ASP A 16 -51.12 36.82 57.14
C ASP A 16 -50.86 36.90 55.60
N ALA A 17 -51.06 38.10 55.03
CA ALA A 17 -50.79 38.32 53.60
C ALA A 17 -49.30 38.19 53.21
N GLU A 18 -48.39 38.63 54.09
CA GLU A 18 -46.94 38.44 53.90
C GLU A 18 -46.53 36.97 54.03
N GLU A 19 -47.11 36.27 55.00
CA GLU A 19 -46.84 34.84 55.21
C GLU A 19 -47.32 34.00 54.02
N VAL A 20 -48.53 34.28 53.52
CA VAL A 20 -49.05 33.64 52.29
C VAL A 20 -48.15 33.95 51.09
N ARG A 21 -47.67 35.22 50.94
CA ARG A 21 -46.70 35.57 49.85
C ARG A 21 -45.36 34.87 50.01
N ARG A 22 -44.87 34.71 51.26
CA ARG A 22 -43.62 33.96 51.50
C ARG A 22 -43.81 32.46 51.20
N GLN A 23 -44.91 31.86 51.57
CA GLN A 23 -45.25 30.47 51.27
C GLN A 23 -45.40 30.28 49.76
N ALA A 24 -46.14 31.11 49.04
CA ALA A 24 -46.30 31.06 47.60
C ALA A 24 -44.95 31.22 46.85
N SER A 25 -44.10 32.15 47.32
CA SER A 25 -42.75 32.35 46.71
C SER A 25 -41.80 31.15 46.98
N SER A 26 -41.95 30.54 48.18
CA SER A 26 -41.17 29.31 48.51
C SER A 26 -41.60 28.12 47.70
N GLU A 27 -42.91 27.93 47.50
CA GLU A 27 -43.45 26.86 46.63
C GLU A 27 -43.07 27.09 45.15
N GLN A 28 -43.12 28.35 44.69
CA GLN A 28 -42.72 28.67 43.32
C GLN A 28 -41.22 28.44 43.09
N ARG A 29 -40.36 28.72 44.06
CA ARG A 29 -38.94 28.40 44.06
C ARG A 29 -38.72 26.86 44.06
N ARG A 30 -39.41 26.13 44.95
CA ARG A 30 -39.36 24.67 45.01
C ARG A 30 -39.82 24.01 43.70
N HIS A 31 -40.85 24.52 43.04
CA HIS A 31 -41.30 24.06 41.72
C HIS A 31 -40.29 24.37 40.61
N SER A 32 -39.69 25.57 40.63
CA SER A 32 -38.63 25.93 39.65
C SER A 32 -37.39 25.06 39.83
N ASP A 33 -36.97 24.83 41.06
CA ASP A 33 -35.78 23.99 41.34
C ASP A 33 -36.04 22.52 41.02
N ARG A 34 -37.23 21.99 41.29
CA ARG A 34 -37.60 20.63 40.80
C ARG A 34 -37.59 20.55 39.30
N ARG A 35 -38.07 21.54 38.56
CA ARG A 35 -38.05 21.57 37.11
C ARG A 35 -36.60 21.68 36.57
N ARG A 36 -35.75 22.49 37.19
CA ARG A 36 -34.31 22.58 36.82
C ARG A 36 -33.57 21.27 37.09
N GLN A 37 -33.87 20.64 38.26
CA GLN A 37 -33.29 19.38 38.65
C GLN A 37 -33.74 18.26 37.70
N ALA A 38 -35.02 18.21 37.33
CA ALA A 38 -35.56 17.23 36.39
C ALA A 38 -34.95 17.42 34.98
N LYS A 39 -34.76 18.67 34.49
CA LYS A 39 -34.07 18.95 33.22
C LYS A 39 -32.62 18.51 33.31
N ARG A 40 -31.89 18.84 34.38
CA ARG A 40 -30.49 18.43 34.57
C ARG A 40 -30.37 16.88 34.62
N ASN A 41 -31.24 16.21 35.33
CA ASN A 41 -31.23 14.76 35.39
C ASN A 41 -31.52 14.12 34.03
N ARG A 42 -32.46 14.68 33.23
CA ARG A 42 -32.70 14.21 31.85
C ARG A 42 -31.48 14.41 30.96
N THR A 43 -30.79 15.55 31.05
CA THR A 43 -29.56 15.78 30.30
C THR A 43 -28.47 14.80 30.72
N ILE A 44 -28.28 14.58 32.01
CA ILE A 44 -27.30 13.61 32.54
C ILE A 44 -27.61 12.18 32.06
N ILE A 45 -28.89 11.78 32.13
CA ILE A 45 -29.32 10.46 31.63
C ILE A 45 -29.08 10.34 30.13
N TYR A 46 -29.42 11.39 29.36
CA TYR A 46 -29.15 11.40 27.91
C TYR A 46 -27.66 11.26 27.60
N LEU A 47 -26.80 12.05 28.25
CA LEU A 47 -25.34 11.95 28.08
C LEU A 47 -24.81 10.57 28.51
N ALA A 48 -25.32 10.02 29.60
CA ALA A 48 -24.94 8.68 30.04
C ALA A 48 -25.35 7.61 29.01
N CYS A 49 -26.56 7.71 28.44
CA CYS A 49 -27.00 6.82 27.37
C CYS A 49 -26.14 6.96 26.10
N VAL A 50 -25.78 8.20 25.69
CA VAL A 50 -24.90 8.43 24.53
C VAL A 50 -23.54 7.79 24.77
N VAL A 51 -22.94 8.00 25.94
CA VAL A 51 -21.64 7.40 26.29
C VAL A 51 -21.74 5.87 26.27
N LEU A 52 -22.79 5.33 26.87
CA LEU A 52 -22.99 3.88 26.94
C LEU A 52 -23.16 3.26 25.55
N VAL A 53 -23.95 3.88 24.67
CA VAL A 53 -24.12 3.45 23.28
C VAL A 53 -22.81 3.57 22.52
N SER A 54 -22.06 4.67 22.70
CA SER A 54 -20.75 4.84 22.04
C SER A 54 -19.74 3.78 22.49
N CYS A 55 -19.70 3.46 23.79
CA CYS A 55 -18.85 2.38 24.31
C CYS A 55 -19.26 1.00 23.75
N LEU A 56 -20.57 0.74 23.65
CA LEU A 56 -21.06 -0.51 23.03
C LEU A 56 -20.67 -0.60 21.56
N LEU A 57 -20.85 0.46 20.80
CA LEU A 57 -20.45 0.50 19.38
C LEU A 57 -18.94 0.35 19.20
N ALA A 58 -18.15 1.01 20.05
CA ALA A 58 -16.69 0.86 20.05
C ALA A 58 -16.28 -0.59 20.41
N GLY A 59 -16.94 -1.21 21.39
CA GLY A 59 -16.70 -2.60 21.76
C GLY A 59 -17.05 -3.57 20.63
N ILE A 60 -18.19 -3.38 19.96
CA ILE A 60 -18.58 -4.17 18.79
C ILE A 60 -17.56 -3.95 17.65
N GLY A 61 -17.19 -2.70 17.36
CA GLY A 61 -16.18 -2.38 16.35
C GLY A 61 -14.84 -3.08 16.64
N TRP A 62 -14.38 -3.06 17.88
CA TRP A 62 -13.18 -3.77 18.32
C TRP A 62 -13.28 -5.28 18.10
N LEU A 63 -14.40 -5.91 18.45
CA LEU A 63 -14.61 -7.34 18.25
C LEU A 63 -14.59 -7.72 16.77
N LEU A 64 -15.16 -6.88 15.88
CA LEU A 64 -15.15 -7.08 14.44
C LEU A 64 -13.73 -6.97 13.87
N VAL A 65 -12.99 -5.93 14.25
CA VAL A 65 -11.59 -5.73 13.81
C VAL A 65 -10.71 -6.88 14.32
N ASN A 66 -10.88 -7.27 15.58
CA ASN A 66 -10.15 -8.39 16.19
C ASN A 66 -10.37 -9.71 15.44
N ASP A 67 -11.57 -9.95 14.94
CA ASP A 67 -11.88 -11.16 14.16
C ASP A 67 -11.32 -11.08 12.74
N VAL A 68 -11.53 -9.96 12.04
CA VAL A 68 -11.06 -9.75 10.67
C VAL A 68 -9.53 -9.79 10.55
N CYS A 69 -8.83 -9.16 11.51
CA CYS A 69 -7.37 -9.08 11.54
C CYS A 69 -6.71 -10.22 12.35
N SER A 70 -7.50 -11.18 12.84
CA SER A 70 -7.01 -12.32 13.63
C SER A 70 -6.16 -11.95 14.86
N LEU A 71 -6.50 -10.86 15.54
CA LEU A 71 -5.77 -10.40 16.71
C LEU A 71 -6.14 -11.22 17.96
N ASN A 72 -5.15 -11.51 18.81
CA ASN A 72 -5.35 -12.16 20.13
C ASN A 72 -6.04 -13.54 20.10
N LYS A 73 -5.88 -14.32 19.02
CA LYS A 73 -6.29 -15.72 19.00
C LYS A 73 -5.15 -16.62 19.48
N PRO A 74 -5.40 -17.68 20.24
CA PRO A 74 -4.38 -18.70 20.51
C PRO A 74 -4.00 -19.38 19.20
N TYR A 75 -2.71 -19.62 18.97
CA TYR A 75 -2.25 -20.31 17.78
C TYR A 75 -2.86 -21.71 17.68
N THR A 76 -3.54 -21.96 16.59
CA THR A 76 -4.13 -23.24 16.25
C THR A 76 -4.00 -23.47 14.76
N GLU A 77 -3.47 -24.61 14.37
CA GLU A 77 -3.39 -25.06 12.97
C GLU A 77 -4.40 -26.19 12.74
N VAL A 78 -5.20 -26.06 11.68
CA VAL A 78 -6.26 -27.02 11.34
C VAL A 78 -6.31 -27.25 9.84
N GLU A 79 -6.69 -28.46 9.44
CA GLU A 79 -7.01 -28.78 8.06
C GLU A 79 -8.51 -28.51 7.80
N ILE A 80 -8.80 -27.73 6.78
CA ILE A 80 -10.16 -27.40 6.34
C ILE A 80 -10.37 -27.96 4.93
N THR A 81 -11.38 -28.77 4.75
CA THR A 81 -11.76 -29.30 3.43
C THR A 81 -12.93 -28.48 2.86
N VAL A 82 -12.72 -27.86 1.73
CA VAL A 82 -13.74 -27.21 0.88
C VAL A 82 -14.20 -28.26 -0.15
N GLU A 83 -15.48 -28.60 -0.14
CA GLU A 83 -16.05 -29.59 -1.05
C GLU A 83 -16.60 -28.91 -2.32
N GLU A 84 -16.65 -29.68 -3.41
CA GLU A 84 -17.26 -29.18 -4.64
C GLU A 84 -18.74 -28.82 -4.42
N GLY A 85 -19.09 -27.56 -4.68
CA GLY A 85 -20.45 -27.04 -4.42
C GLY A 85 -20.66 -26.36 -3.07
N ASP A 86 -19.66 -26.32 -2.20
CA ASP A 86 -19.74 -25.55 -0.94
C ASP A 86 -20.01 -24.09 -1.24
N SER A 87 -21.06 -23.56 -0.63
CA SER A 87 -21.29 -22.13 -0.65
C SER A 87 -20.33 -21.40 0.31
N ARG A 88 -20.15 -20.08 0.13
CA ARG A 88 -19.40 -19.24 1.07
C ARG A 88 -19.90 -19.39 2.51
N GLY A 89 -21.21 -19.60 2.69
CA GLY A 89 -21.79 -19.85 4.01
C GLY A 89 -21.34 -21.15 4.63
N ASP A 90 -21.16 -22.21 3.82
CA ASP A 90 -20.70 -23.51 4.28
C ASP A 90 -19.23 -23.45 4.69
N VAL A 91 -18.39 -22.80 3.88
CA VAL A 91 -16.99 -22.56 4.22
C VAL A 91 -16.84 -21.68 5.45
N ALA A 92 -17.63 -20.59 5.55
CA ALA A 92 -17.65 -19.76 6.76
C ALA A 92 -18.04 -20.54 8.01
N LYS A 93 -18.92 -21.54 7.88
CA LYS A 93 -19.28 -22.46 8.96
C LYS A 93 -18.11 -23.37 9.33
N LYS A 94 -17.45 -23.99 8.35
CA LYS A 94 -16.28 -24.85 8.56
C LYS A 94 -15.15 -24.10 9.28
N LEU A 95 -14.84 -22.87 8.84
CA LEU A 95 -13.83 -22.02 9.47
C LEU A 95 -14.21 -21.60 10.90
N HIS A 96 -15.50 -21.33 11.14
CA HIS A 96 -16.00 -20.99 12.47
C HIS A 96 -15.93 -22.20 13.41
N ASP A 97 -16.36 -23.35 12.96
CA ASP A 97 -16.36 -24.59 13.75
C ASP A 97 -14.93 -25.04 14.10
N ALA A 98 -13.97 -24.69 13.25
CA ALA A 98 -12.54 -24.88 13.46
C ALA A 98 -11.87 -23.78 14.32
N GLY A 99 -12.61 -22.73 14.73
CA GLY A 99 -12.10 -21.66 15.57
C GLY A 99 -11.23 -20.60 14.84
N LEU A 100 -11.14 -20.66 13.53
CA LEU A 100 -10.38 -19.70 12.72
C LEU A 100 -11.12 -18.36 12.55
N VAL A 101 -12.44 -18.39 12.56
CA VAL A 101 -13.34 -17.25 12.39
C VAL A 101 -14.33 -17.21 13.55
N ASN A 102 -14.50 -16.07 14.22
CA ASN A 102 -15.46 -15.93 15.31
C ASN A 102 -16.88 -15.65 14.80
N SER A 103 -17.02 -14.94 13.68
CA SER A 103 -18.32 -14.57 13.13
C SER A 103 -18.46 -14.95 11.66
N ARG A 104 -19.31 -15.95 11.40
CA ARG A 104 -19.68 -16.37 10.03
C ARG A 104 -20.27 -15.22 9.21
N LEU A 105 -21.07 -14.35 9.85
CA LEU A 105 -21.68 -13.21 9.17
C LEU A 105 -20.63 -12.21 8.70
N VAL A 106 -19.66 -11.89 9.56
CA VAL A 106 -18.59 -10.95 9.24
C VAL A 106 -17.70 -11.51 8.13
N PHE A 107 -17.36 -12.80 8.20
CA PHE A 107 -16.59 -13.46 7.13
C PHE A 107 -17.35 -13.46 5.79
N ASN A 108 -18.66 -13.72 5.78
CA ASN A 108 -19.47 -13.68 4.56
C ASN A 108 -19.55 -12.28 3.95
N ILE A 109 -19.65 -11.23 4.77
CA ILE A 109 -19.62 -9.84 4.31
C ILE A 109 -18.24 -9.49 3.78
N ALA A 110 -17.18 -9.77 4.53
CA ALA A 110 -15.81 -9.52 4.13
C ALA A 110 -15.44 -10.25 2.83
N GLY A 111 -15.88 -11.50 2.67
CA GLY A 111 -15.66 -12.29 1.47
C GLY A 111 -16.24 -11.67 0.18
N THR A 112 -17.24 -10.78 0.29
CA THR A 112 -17.75 -10.03 -0.86
C THR A 112 -16.73 -8.98 -1.34
N PHE A 113 -16.03 -8.35 -0.40
CA PHE A 113 -15.00 -7.34 -0.68
C PHE A 113 -13.61 -7.95 -0.92
N LEU A 114 -13.38 -9.18 -0.44
CA LEU A 114 -12.11 -9.89 -0.57
C LEU A 114 -12.12 -10.89 -1.74
N HIS A 115 -13.06 -10.75 -2.69
CA HIS A 115 -13.14 -11.57 -3.90
C HIS A 115 -13.12 -13.09 -3.62
N TYR A 116 -13.86 -13.54 -2.60
CA TYR A 116 -13.94 -14.93 -2.16
C TYR A 116 -14.06 -15.92 -3.32
N ASN A 117 -14.96 -15.67 -4.27
CA ASN A 117 -15.25 -16.58 -5.39
C ASN A 117 -14.06 -16.73 -6.37
N ARG A 118 -13.05 -15.86 -6.27
CA ARG A 118 -11.87 -15.91 -7.11
C ARG A 118 -10.79 -16.81 -6.53
N TYR A 119 -10.70 -16.87 -5.20
CA TYR A 119 -9.59 -17.51 -4.51
C TYR A 119 -9.95 -18.82 -3.81
N VAL A 120 -11.23 -19.09 -3.54
CA VAL A 120 -11.63 -20.28 -2.81
C VAL A 120 -12.06 -21.37 -3.79
N GLU A 121 -11.30 -22.45 -3.80
CA GLU A 121 -11.49 -23.63 -4.66
C GLU A 121 -11.75 -24.87 -3.77
N PRO A 122 -12.40 -25.94 -4.32
CA PRO A 122 -12.49 -27.20 -3.63
C PRO A 122 -11.09 -27.80 -3.36
N GLY A 123 -10.84 -28.24 -2.13
CA GLY A 123 -9.54 -28.80 -1.72
C GLY A 123 -9.41 -28.88 -0.20
N THR A 124 -8.30 -29.43 0.28
CA THR A 124 -7.98 -29.50 1.71
C THR A 124 -6.80 -28.59 2.02
N TYR A 125 -6.99 -27.64 2.92
CA TYR A 125 -6.08 -26.54 3.20
C TYR A 125 -5.62 -26.57 4.64
N LYS A 126 -4.32 -26.37 4.87
CA LYS A 126 -3.76 -26.12 6.21
C LYS A 126 -3.83 -24.64 6.53
N LEU A 127 -4.70 -24.31 7.45
CA LEU A 127 -4.93 -22.92 7.87
C LEU A 127 -4.62 -22.76 9.35
N ASN A 128 -4.25 -21.57 9.77
CA ASN A 128 -3.99 -21.30 11.17
C ASN A 128 -4.69 -20.03 11.66
N SER A 129 -4.78 -19.89 12.98
CA SER A 129 -5.50 -18.82 13.63
C SER A 129 -4.81 -17.44 13.56
N ASP A 130 -3.55 -17.35 13.11
CA ASP A 130 -2.84 -16.08 12.91
C ASP A 130 -3.19 -15.45 11.54
N MET A 131 -3.85 -16.22 10.66
CA MET A 131 -4.30 -15.74 9.36
C MET A 131 -5.50 -14.81 9.53
N ASP A 132 -5.41 -13.60 9.00
CA ASP A 132 -6.55 -12.70 8.84
C ASP A 132 -7.52 -13.23 7.76
N PHE A 133 -8.70 -12.62 7.62
CA PHE A 133 -9.71 -13.10 6.65
C PHE A 133 -9.20 -13.12 5.22
N ARG A 134 -8.33 -12.18 4.86
CA ARG A 134 -7.72 -12.15 3.53
C ARG A 134 -6.78 -13.32 3.36
N ALA A 135 -5.89 -13.55 4.31
CA ALA A 135 -4.97 -14.67 4.28
C ALA A 135 -5.72 -16.02 4.28
N LEU A 136 -6.80 -16.16 5.08
CA LEU A 136 -7.64 -17.36 5.05
C LEU A 136 -8.23 -17.60 3.66
N ILE A 137 -8.80 -16.56 3.02
CA ILE A 137 -9.41 -16.67 1.68
C ILE A 137 -8.34 -17.00 0.63
N THR A 138 -7.21 -16.30 0.64
CA THR A 138 -6.15 -16.52 -0.37
C THR A 138 -5.43 -17.85 -0.20
N ASN A 139 -5.34 -18.39 1.01
CA ASN A 139 -4.73 -19.69 1.27
C ASN A 139 -5.71 -20.88 1.07
N MET A 140 -6.99 -20.64 0.82
CA MET A 140 -7.94 -21.64 0.35
C MET A 140 -7.96 -21.76 -1.19
N HIS A 141 -7.01 -21.14 -1.84
CA HIS A 141 -6.64 -21.44 -3.22
C HIS A 141 -5.66 -22.61 -3.20
N ASP A 142 -5.80 -23.53 -4.12
CA ASP A 142 -5.06 -24.80 -4.09
C ASP A 142 -3.59 -24.66 -4.50
N TRP A 143 -2.79 -24.04 -3.62
CA TRP A 143 -1.35 -23.90 -3.77
C TRP A 143 -0.57 -25.18 -3.42
N GLU A 144 -1.18 -26.12 -2.63
CA GLU A 144 -0.51 -27.30 -2.10
C GLU A 144 -0.98 -28.63 -2.70
N THR A 145 -2.19 -28.73 -3.28
CA THR A 145 -2.64 -29.97 -3.91
C THR A 145 -1.88 -30.24 -5.20
N ASP A 146 -1.42 -29.18 -5.87
CA ASP A 146 -0.52 -29.31 -7.04
C ASP A 146 0.90 -29.79 -6.67
N ALA A 147 1.30 -29.67 -5.41
CA ALA A 147 2.58 -30.21 -4.94
C ALA A 147 2.62 -31.76 -4.94
N LYS A 148 1.49 -32.45 -4.98
CA LYS A 148 1.38 -33.90 -5.17
C LYS A 148 1.34 -34.32 -6.64
N GLU A 149 0.93 -33.42 -7.54
CA GLU A 149 1.06 -33.61 -8.99
C GLU A 149 2.29 -32.87 -9.56
N ALA A 150 3.42 -32.96 -8.87
CA ALA A 150 4.70 -32.31 -9.17
C ALA A 150 5.33 -32.64 -10.56
N GLN A 151 4.52 -32.93 -11.59
CA GLN A 151 4.96 -33.10 -12.98
C GLN A 151 4.82 -31.82 -13.83
N GLY A 152 4.41 -30.69 -13.26
CA GLY A 152 4.12 -29.45 -13.99
C GLY A 152 4.72 -28.15 -13.47
N LEU A 153 5.32 -28.13 -12.27
CA LEU A 153 5.88 -26.88 -11.72
C LEU A 153 7.20 -26.51 -12.40
N ILE A 154 7.28 -25.30 -12.88
CA ILE A 154 8.47 -24.73 -13.51
C ILE A 154 9.05 -23.66 -12.59
N LYS A 155 10.24 -23.92 -12.06
CA LYS A 155 10.97 -22.95 -11.26
C LYS A 155 11.67 -21.94 -12.16
N VAL A 156 11.34 -20.65 -11.99
CA VAL A 156 11.92 -19.54 -12.73
C VAL A 156 12.41 -18.47 -11.78
N THR A 157 13.65 -18.06 -11.93
CA THR A 157 14.19 -16.88 -11.26
C THR A 157 14.12 -15.69 -12.20
N ILE A 158 13.38 -14.66 -11.79
CA ILE A 158 13.32 -13.37 -12.48
C ILE A 158 14.36 -12.45 -11.84
N PRO A 159 15.43 -12.07 -12.57
CA PRO A 159 16.46 -11.19 -12.04
C PRO A 159 15.93 -9.75 -11.84
N GLU A 160 16.54 -9.04 -10.88
CA GLU A 160 16.34 -7.60 -10.73
C GLU A 160 16.77 -6.85 -12.00
N GLY A 161 16.10 -5.77 -12.31
CA GLY A 161 16.42 -4.94 -13.47
C GLY A 161 15.94 -5.48 -14.83
N TYR A 162 15.20 -6.60 -14.89
CA TYR A 162 14.56 -7.06 -16.12
C TYR A 162 13.38 -6.16 -16.48
N THR A 163 13.23 -5.89 -17.78
CA THR A 163 12.04 -5.24 -18.35
C THR A 163 10.90 -6.25 -18.46
N VAL A 164 9.66 -5.77 -18.58
CA VAL A 164 8.48 -6.63 -18.83
C VAL A 164 8.71 -7.53 -20.05
N ARG A 165 9.30 -7.02 -21.12
CA ARG A 165 9.61 -7.81 -22.34
C ARG A 165 10.59 -8.93 -22.05
N GLU A 166 11.67 -8.64 -21.33
CA GLU A 166 12.67 -9.64 -20.93
C GLU A 166 12.05 -10.71 -19.99
N ILE A 167 11.13 -10.33 -19.11
CA ILE A 167 10.40 -11.27 -18.25
C ILE A 167 9.48 -12.17 -19.09
N ILE A 168 8.71 -11.60 -20.01
CA ILE A 168 7.83 -12.35 -20.92
C ILE A 168 8.65 -13.35 -21.75
N ASP A 169 9.77 -12.89 -22.31
CA ASP A 169 10.64 -13.76 -23.12
C ASP A 169 11.22 -14.90 -22.27
N LEU A 170 11.67 -14.62 -21.05
CA LEU A 170 12.17 -15.62 -20.12
C LEU A 170 11.09 -16.64 -19.73
N LEU A 171 9.88 -16.18 -19.37
CA LEU A 171 8.78 -17.07 -19.00
C LEU A 171 8.34 -17.96 -20.18
N ALA A 172 8.32 -17.41 -21.39
CA ALA A 172 8.02 -18.17 -22.61
C ALA A 172 9.12 -19.18 -22.93
N GLU A 173 10.41 -18.81 -22.83
CA GLU A 173 11.56 -19.71 -22.99
C GLU A 173 11.50 -20.89 -22.01
N LYS A 174 11.12 -20.61 -20.75
CA LYS A 174 10.99 -21.65 -19.73
C LYS A 174 9.72 -22.50 -19.89
N GLY A 175 8.81 -22.14 -20.81
CA GLY A 175 7.59 -22.91 -21.08
C GLY A 175 6.49 -22.71 -20.03
N VAL A 176 6.50 -21.61 -19.29
CA VAL A 176 5.45 -21.29 -18.32
C VAL A 176 4.14 -20.98 -19.03
N ALA A 177 4.18 -20.16 -20.09
CA ALA A 177 3.07 -19.89 -20.99
C ALA A 177 3.60 -19.42 -22.35
N THR A 178 2.74 -19.31 -23.37
CA THR A 178 3.16 -18.77 -24.65
C THR A 178 3.39 -17.24 -24.54
N LYS A 179 4.29 -16.72 -25.39
CA LYS A 179 4.59 -15.28 -25.42
C LYS A 179 3.33 -14.46 -25.65
N GLU A 180 2.50 -14.87 -26.63
CA GLU A 180 1.23 -14.18 -26.95
C GLU A 180 0.28 -14.11 -25.76
N ASN A 181 0.15 -15.22 -25.03
CA ASN A 181 -0.74 -15.25 -23.85
C ASN A 181 -0.21 -14.38 -22.71
N LEU A 182 1.12 -14.31 -22.52
CA LEU A 182 1.75 -13.45 -21.52
C LEU A 182 1.61 -11.96 -21.91
N GLU A 183 1.83 -11.63 -23.18
CA GLU A 183 1.62 -10.28 -23.70
C GLU A 183 0.16 -9.84 -23.55
N ASP A 184 -0.79 -10.72 -23.89
CA ASP A 184 -2.23 -10.46 -23.73
C ASP A 184 -2.61 -10.27 -22.26
N ALA A 185 -2.12 -11.13 -21.37
CA ALA A 185 -2.34 -11.02 -19.92
C ALA A 185 -1.77 -9.71 -19.36
N CYS A 186 -0.57 -9.30 -19.79
CA CYS A 186 0.02 -8.03 -19.37
C CYS A 186 -0.72 -6.82 -19.92
N ALA A 187 -1.13 -6.85 -21.19
CA ALA A 187 -1.70 -5.70 -21.87
C ALA A 187 -3.19 -5.52 -21.59
N ASN A 188 -3.99 -6.60 -21.69
CA ASN A 188 -5.44 -6.52 -21.86
C ASN A 188 -6.26 -6.99 -20.66
N PHE A 189 -5.69 -7.75 -19.73
CA PHE A 189 -6.44 -8.22 -18.58
C PHE A 189 -6.58 -7.12 -17.52
N GLU A 190 -7.82 -6.86 -17.07
CA GLU A 190 -8.10 -5.90 -16.02
C GLU A 190 -7.83 -6.51 -14.64
N TYR A 191 -6.76 -6.06 -13.99
CA TYR A 191 -6.36 -6.45 -12.62
C TYR A 191 -6.98 -5.47 -11.62
N GLU A 192 -8.26 -5.66 -11.27
CA GLU A 192 -9.05 -4.73 -10.45
C GLU A 192 -8.50 -4.49 -9.04
N ASP A 193 -7.72 -5.44 -8.50
CA ASP A 193 -7.18 -5.38 -7.13
C ASP A 193 -5.85 -4.61 -7.00
N TYR A 194 -5.38 -3.99 -8.11
CA TYR A 194 -4.07 -3.37 -8.20
C TYR A 194 -4.18 -1.93 -8.70
N ASP A 195 -4.59 -1.04 -7.80
CA ASP A 195 -4.79 0.39 -8.02
C ASP A 195 -3.53 1.16 -8.42
N PHE A 196 -2.35 0.54 -8.26
CA PHE A 196 -1.09 1.08 -8.72
C PHE A 196 -0.84 0.86 -10.23
N LEU A 197 -1.60 0.02 -10.90
CA LEU A 197 -1.50 -0.15 -12.34
C LEU A 197 -2.26 0.98 -13.06
N ASP A 198 -1.60 1.59 -14.04
CA ASP A 198 -2.19 2.67 -14.83
C ASP A 198 -3.25 2.11 -15.79
N SER A 199 -4.52 2.41 -15.50
CA SER A 199 -5.65 1.99 -16.33
C SER A 199 -5.65 2.67 -17.71
N ASP A 200 -5.07 3.87 -17.85
CA ASP A 200 -5.00 4.59 -19.12
C ASP A 200 -4.02 3.92 -20.09
N LYS A 201 -3.13 3.05 -19.58
CA LYS A 201 -2.21 2.23 -20.37
C LYS A 201 -2.77 0.83 -20.69
N LEU A 202 -4.05 0.57 -20.45
CA LEU A 202 -4.67 -0.70 -20.87
C LEU A 202 -4.51 -0.87 -22.39
N GLY A 203 -4.12 -2.07 -22.81
CA GLY A 203 -3.72 -2.35 -24.20
C GLY A 203 -2.20 -2.29 -24.46
N SER A 204 -1.40 -1.87 -23.48
CA SER A 204 0.07 -1.89 -23.55
C SER A 204 0.65 -2.76 -22.45
N ILE A 205 1.63 -3.60 -22.78
CA ILE A 205 2.39 -4.37 -21.79
C ILE A 205 3.22 -3.46 -20.87
N ASP A 206 3.53 -2.25 -21.30
CA ASP A 206 4.37 -1.28 -20.55
C ASP A 206 3.69 -0.79 -19.26
N ARG A 207 2.37 -1.02 -19.10
CA ARG A 207 1.66 -0.78 -17.84
C ARG A 207 2.19 -1.64 -16.68
N MET A 208 2.81 -2.77 -16.99
CA MET A 208 3.39 -3.68 -16.01
C MET A 208 4.85 -3.34 -15.67
N GLU A 209 5.48 -2.37 -16.38
CA GLU A 209 6.87 -2.02 -16.11
C GLU A 209 7.03 -1.47 -14.69
N GLY A 210 7.95 -2.08 -13.94
CA GLY A 210 8.21 -1.76 -12.54
C GLY A 210 7.41 -2.59 -11.52
N PHE A 211 6.40 -3.36 -11.95
CA PHE A 211 5.45 -4.04 -11.06
C PHE A 211 5.51 -5.57 -11.11
N LEU A 212 6.26 -6.16 -12.03
CA LEU A 212 6.51 -7.61 -12.04
C LEU A 212 7.72 -7.92 -11.17
N PHE A 213 7.49 -8.13 -9.87
CA PHE A 213 8.54 -8.18 -8.86
C PHE A 213 9.59 -9.27 -9.14
N PRO A 214 10.90 -8.94 -9.09
CA PRO A 214 11.97 -9.91 -9.27
C PRO A 214 12.03 -10.86 -8.07
N SER A 215 11.95 -12.16 -8.35
CA SER A 215 12.01 -13.24 -7.34
C SER A 215 12.21 -14.59 -8.02
N THR A 216 12.34 -15.64 -7.21
CA THR A 216 12.27 -17.03 -7.69
C THR A 216 10.86 -17.56 -7.48
N TYR A 217 10.21 -17.93 -8.56
CA TYR A 217 8.84 -18.42 -8.60
C TYR A 217 8.79 -19.90 -8.95
N GLU A 218 7.72 -20.56 -8.53
CA GLU A 218 7.32 -21.87 -8.99
C GLU A 218 5.97 -21.72 -9.72
N PHE A 219 5.99 -21.72 -11.04
CA PHE A 219 4.80 -21.57 -11.86
C PHE A 219 4.29 -22.94 -12.33
N ASP A 220 2.98 -23.12 -12.26
CA ASP A 220 2.31 -24.26 -12.87
C ASP A 220 2.02 -23.96 -14.35
N LYS A 221 2.61 -24.76 -15.25
CA LYS A 221 2.42 -24.67 -16.72
C LYS A 221 0.97 -24.87 -17.17
N ASN A 222 0.12 -25.46 -16.31
CA ASN A 222 -1.28 -25.71 -16.61
C ASN A 222 -2.17 -24.52 -16.24
N ARG A 223 -1.64 -23.51 -15.53
CA ARG A 223 -2.35 -22.28 -15.19
C ARG A 223 -2.31 -21.26 -16.33
N SER A 224 -3.24 -20.30 -16.30
CA SER A 224 -3.30 -19.24 -17.31
C SER A 224 -2.12 -18.25 -17.18
N ALA A 225 -1.78 -17.58 -18.28
CA ALA A 225 -0.79 -16.50 -18.26
C ALA A 225 -1.23 -15.34 -17.32
N VAL A 226 -2.53 -15.09 -17.18
CA VAL A 226 -3.09 -14.12 -16.23
C VAL A 226 -2.68 -14.45 -14.80
N TYR A 227 -2.80 -15.73 -14.42
CA TYR A 227 -2.37 -16.19 -13.10
C TYR A 227 -0.86 -15.99 -12.87
N THR A 228 -0.04 -16.26 -13.90
CA THR A 228 1.41 -16.07 -13.85
C THR A 228 1.75 -14.59 -13.58
N VAL A 229 1.13 -13.67 -14.32
CA VAL A 229 1.33 -12.22 -14.14
C VAL A 229 0.81 -11.78 -12.77
N GLU A 230 -0.38 -12.24 -12.38
CA GLU A 230 -0.97 -11.90 -11.08
C GLU A 230 -0.10 -12.36 -9.91
N THR A 231 0.51 -13.54 -10.00
CA THR A 231 1.45 -14.01 -8.97
C THR A 231 2.58 -13.00 -8.74
N MET A 232 3.17 -12.46 -9.81
CA MET A 232 4.23 -11.46 -9.70
C MET A 232 3.73 -10.12 -9.13
N LEU A 233 2.50 -9.71 -9.47
CA LEU A 233 1.85 -8.51 -8.90
C LEU A 233 1.55 -8.69 -7.40
N VAL A 234 1.13 -9.89 -6.97
CA VAL A 234 0.95 -10.21 -5.54
C VAL A 234 2.28 -10.09 -4.79
N TYR A 235 3.37 -10.61 -5.37
CA TYR A 235 4.70 -10.51 -4.76
C TYR A 235 5.13 -9.04 -4.64
N PHE A 236 4.93 -8.23 -5.69
CA PHE A 236 5.18 -6.79 -5.63
C PHE A 236 4.39 -6.14 -4.48
N LYS A 237 3.07 -6.34 -4.45
CA LYS A 237 2.19 -5.77 -3.42
C LYS A 237 2.63 -6.16 -2.00
N ASN A 238 3.08 -7.38 -1.79
CA ASN A 238 3.52 -7.89 -0.50
C ASN A 238 4.94 -7.44 -0.12
N SER A 239 5.79 -7.09 -1.10
CA SER A 239 7.14 -6.58 -0.84
C SER A 239 7.14 -5.15 -0.30
N ILE A 240 6.10 -4.37 -0.60
CA ILE A 240 5.95 -3.01 -0.08
C ILE A 240 5.28 -3.06 1.29
N SER A 241 6.05 -2.82 2.35
CA SER A 241 5.53 -2.84 3.72
C SER A 241 4.54 -1.70 3.98
N GLN A 242 3.69 -1.85 5.00
CA GLN A 242 2.76 -0.79 5.42
C GLN A 242 3.51 0.49 5.85
N GLN A 243 4.70 0.34 6.43
CA GLN A 243 5.53 1.49 6.78
C GLN A 243 6.02 2.22 5.52
N MET A 244 6.53 1.48 4.51
CA MET A 244 6.95 2.06 3.24
C MET A 244 5.80 2.80 2.55
N LEU A 245 4.59 2.21 2.53
CA LEU A 245 3.40 2.89 1.98
C LEU A 245 3.04 4.17 2.75
N ALA A 246 3.18 4.17 4.07
CA ALA A 246 2.95 5.36 4.89
C ALA A 246 3.99 6.46 4.60
N ASP A 247 5.26 6.07 4.45
CA ASP A 247 6.35 7.00 4.17
C ASP A 247 6.26 7.57 2.74
N ILE A 248 5.90 6.75 1.75
CA ILE A 248 5.59 7.19 0.37
C ILE A 248 4.44 8.22 0.41
N LYS A 249 3.36 7.92 1.13
CA LYS A 249 2.22 8.84 1.24
C LYS A 249 2.57 10.16 1.93
N ALA A 250 3.57 10.16 2.81
CA ALA A 250 4.07 11.37 3.47
C ALA A 250 5.09 12.14 2.63
N SER A 251 5.66 11.53 1.60
CA SER A 251 6.61 12.13 0.67
C SER A 251 5.88 12.96 -0.42
N PRO A 252 6.59 13.80 -1.19
CA PRO A 252 6.01 14.50 -2.33
C PRO A 252 5.80 13.60 -3.57
N TYR A 253 6.14 12.31 -3.50
CA TYR A 253 6.13 11.39 -4.62
C TYR A 253 5.03 10.34 -4.49
N SER A 254 4.37 10.02 -5.58
CA SER A 254 3.45 8.88 -5.69
C SER A 254 4.23 7.54 -5.69
N LEU A 255 3.53 6.43 -5.44
CA LEU A 255 4.12 5.09 -5.57
C LEU A 255 4.70 4.87 -6.98
N GLN A 256 4.01 5.33 -8.01
CA GLN A 256 4.47 5.25 -9.41
C GLN A 256 5.81 5.98 -9.62
N GLU A 257 5.97 7.19 -9.06
CA GLU A 257 7.21 7.95 -9.15
C GLU A 257 8.33 7.31 -8.33
N ILE A 258 8.03 6.75 -7.16
CA ILE A 258 9.01 5.98 -6.37
C ILE A 258 9.50 4.75 -7.14
N ILE A 259 8.61 3.98 -7.77
CA ILE A 259 9.01 2.81 -8.57
C ILE A 259 9.77 3.25 -9.82
N THR A 260 9.41 4.38 -10.41
CA THR A 260 10.19 4.97 -11.53
C THR A 260 11.61 5.31 -11.08
N MET A 261 11.78 6.01 -9.96
CA MET A 261 13.10 6.29 -9.38
C MET A 261 13.86 5.01 -9.02
N ALA A 262 13.19 4.03 -8.40
CA ALA A 262 13.80 2.75 -8.08
C ALA A 262 14.33 2.03 -9.33
N SER A 263 13.60 2.08 -10.44
CA SER A 263 14.04 1.48 -11.71
C SER A 263 15.28 2.17 -12.30
N LEU A 264 15.39 3.50 -12.13
CA LEU A 264 16.58 4.26 -12.51
C LEU A 264 17.77 3.88 -11.62
N ILE A 265 17.56 3.84 -10.30
CA ILE A 265 18.59 3.44 -9.32
C ILE A 265 19.08 2.02 -9.61
N GLU A 266 18.16 1.07 -9.87
CA GLU A 266 18.48 -0.32 -10.20
C GLU A 266 19.41 -0.42 -11.41
N LYS A 267 19.16 0.38 -12.43
CA LYS A 267 19.92 0.34 -13.69
C LYS A 267 21.24 1.12 -13.64
N GLU A 268 21.41 2.00 -12.68
CA GLU A 268 22.65 2.79 -12.49
C GLU A 268 23.57 2.18 -11.42
N SER A 269 23.02 1.39 -10.48
CA SER A 269 23.78 0.77 -9.40
C SER A 269 24.47 -0.50 -9.84
N ILE A 270 25.72 -0.66 -9.42
CA ILE A 270 26.51 -1.90 -9.56
C ILE A 270 26.99 -2.45 -8.22
N GLY A 271 26.77 -1.69 -7.13
CA GLY A 271 27.30 -1.95 -5.80
C GLY A 271 26.25 -2.30 -4.76
N ASP A 272 26.53 -1.88 -3.56
CA ASP A 272 25.73 -2.18 -2.36
C ASP A 272 24.60 -1.16 -2.11
N ASP A 273 23.86 -1.34 -1.01
CA ASP A 273 22.75 -0.45 -0.64
C ASP A 273 23.20 0.98 -0.33
N THR A 274 24.49 1.17 0.08
CA THR A 274 25.04 2.52 0.29
C THR A 274 25.17 3.26 -1.02
N GLU A 275 25.64 2.58 -2.07
CA GLU A 275 25.72 3.14 -3.41
C GLU A 275 24.33 3.48 -3.95
N ARG A 276 23.37 2.57 -3.82
CA ARG A 276 21.96 2.81 -4.24
C ARG A 276 21.38 4.06 -3.57
N LYS A 277 21.59 4.22 -2.26
CA LYS A 277 21.14 5.40 -1.51
C LYS A 277 21.83 6.69 -1.95
N ASN A 278 23.12 6.63 -2.29
CA ASN A 278 23.84 7.79 -2.81
C ASN A 278 23.37 8.17 -4.23
N ILE A 279 23.13 7.20 -5.11
CA ILE A 279 22.52 7.45 -6.43
C ILE A 279 21.13 8.06 -6.26
N SER A 280 20.32 7.51 -5.34
CA SER A 280 19.01 8.06 -4.98
C SER A 280 19.12 9.52 -4.52
N SER A 281 20.09 9.83 -3.66
CA SER A 281 20.34 11.20 -3.22
C SER A 281 20.64 12.15 -4.39
N VAL A 282 21.46 11.72 -5.38
CA VAL A 282 21.70 12.52 -6.59
C VAL A 282 20.41 12.78 -7.37
N ILE A 283 19.55 11.76 -7.52
CA ILE A 283 18.27 11.90 -8.23
C ILE A 283 17.38 12.89 -7.48
N HIS A 284 17.20 12.72 -6.17
CA HIS A 284 16.39 13.62 -5.34
C HIS A 284 16.93 15.05 -5.36
N ASN A 285 18.24 15.25 -5.20
CA ASN A 285 18.85 16.58 -5.23
C ASN A 285 18.61 17.30 -6.58
N ARG A 286 18.69 16.59 -7.72
CA ARG A 286 18.39 17.15 -9.04
C ARG A 286 16.91 17.48 -9.22
N LEU A 287 16.00 16.68 -8.66
CA LEU A 287 14.55 16.89 -8.78
C LEU A 287 14.06 18.01 -7.86
N GLU A 288 14.52 18.04 -6.60
CA GLU A 288 14.01 18.91 -5.54
C GLU A 288 14.73 20.26 -5.47
N ASN A 289 16.04 20.24 -5.70
CA ASN A 289 16.90 21.41 -5.61
C ASN A 289 17.65 21.68 -6.93
N PRO A 290 16.93 21.90 -8.05
CA PRO A 290 17.56 22.07 -9.34
C PRO A 290 18.39 23.36 -9.41
N SER A 291 19.64 23.24 -9.85
CA SER A 291 20.52 24.37 -10.10
C SER A 291 21.02 24.30 -11.54
N SER A 292 20.96 25.42 -12.27
CA SER A 292 21.45 25.48 -13.66
C SER A 292 22.94 25.13 -13.75
N GLU A 293 23.74 25.47 -12.74
CA GLU A 293 25.17 25.14 -12.66
C GLU A 293 25.40 23.63 -12.40
N LYS A 294 24.36 22.91 -11.90
CA LYS A 294 24.40 21.51 -11.55
C LYS A 294 23.56 20.64 -12.49
N GLY A 295 23.26 21.09 -13.71
CA GLY A 295 22.51 20.34 -14.71
C GLY A 295 20.99 20.54 -14.67
N GLY A 296 20.47 21.41 -13.79
CA GLY A 296 19.05 21.65 -13.65
C GLY A 296 18.30 20.41 -13.13
N ARG A 297 17.12 20.15 -13.66
CA ARG A 297 16.30 18.97 -13.35
C ARG A 297 16.56 17.77 -14.28
N ALA A 298 17.48 17.89 -15.24
CA ALA A 298 17.81 16.80 -16.15
C ALA A 298 18.59 15.72 -15.38
N LEU A 299 18.10 14.49 -15.39
CA LEU A 299 18.74 13.39 -14.67
C LEU A 299 19.96 12.85 -15.40
N GLN A 300 20.00 12.96 -16.75
CA GLN A 300 21.14 12.61 -17.62
C GLN A 300 21.67 11.19 -17.33
N LEU A 301 20.78 10.22 -17.27
CA LEU A 301 21.09 8.83 -16.96
C LEU A 301 21.21 8.02 -18.26
N CYS A 302 22.35 7.39 -18.46
CA CYS A 302 22.62 6.56 -19.65
C CYS A 302 21.67 5.35 -19.73
N SER A 303 21.22 4.83 -18.60
CA SER A 303 20.24 3.73 -18.53
C SER A 303 18.96 4.03 -19.29
N THR A 304 18.53 5.30 -19.33
CA THR A 304 17.32 5.71 -20.05
C THR A 304 17.50 5.64 -21.57
N ILE A 305 18.69 5.97 -22.08
CA ILE A 305 19.00 5.79 -23.50
C ILE A 305 19.03 4.30 -23.86
N ASN A 306 19.61 3.46 -22.99
CA ASN A 306 19.63 2.01 -23.23
C ASN A 306 18.22 1.40 -23.22
N TYR A 307 17.35 1.90 -22.33
CA TYR A 307 15.95 1.49 -22.35
C TYR A 307 15.30 1.85 -23.69
N ILE A 308 15.43 3.08 -24.17
CA ILE A 308 14.92 3.53 -25.47
C ILE A 308 15.47 2.65 -26.60
N MET A 309 16.78 2.36 -26.59
CA MET A 309 17.41 1.51 -27.62
C MET A 309 16.79 0.12 -27.65
N LYS A 310 16.57 -0.50 -26.50
CA LYS A 310 15.96 -1.85 -26.39
C LYS A 310 14.46 -1.81 -26.71
N HIS A 311 13.75 -0.83 -26.21
CA HIS A 311 12.30 -0.70 -26.34
C HIS A 311 11.88 -0.32 -27.75
N ASP A 312 12.53 0.68 -28.37
CA ASP A 312 12.17 1.24 -29.66
C ASP A 312 13.03 0.67 -30.81
N GLY A 313 13.96 -0.26 -30.51
CA GLY A 313 14.81 -0.91 -31.49
C GLY A 313 15.87 0.00 -32.10
N VAL A 314 16.25 1.08 -31.43
CA VAL A 314 17.32 2.02 -31.87
C VAL A 314 18.68 1.35 -31.67
N LYS A 315 19.54 1.43 -32.68
CA LYS A 315 20.81 0.67 -32.66
C LYS A 315 22.03 1.50 -32.20
N THR A 316 21.87 2.80 -32.07
CA THR A 316 22.99 3.70 -31.76
C THR A 316 22.69 4.47 -30.47
N PHE A 317 23.68 4.49 -29.58
CA PHE A 317 23.58 5.31 -28.37
C PHE A 317 23.67 6.79 -28.77
N ASP A 318 22.64 7.55 -28.45
CA ASP A 318 22.54 8.97 -28.81
C ASP A 318 21.75 9.69 -27.68
N THR A 319 22.38 10.68 -27.08
CA THR A 319 21.79 11.50 -26.01
C THR A 319 20.81 12.56 -26.54
N GLU A 320 20.67 12.72 -27.86
CA GLU A 320 19.73 13.64 -28.50
C GLU A 320 18.48 12.94 -29.05
N ILE A 321 18.31 11.63 -28.80
CA ILE A 321 17.10 10.87 -29.22
C ILE A 321 15.84 11.57 -28.72
N ASP A 322 14.91 11.85 -29.64
CA ASP A 322 13.58 12.37 -29.31
C ASP A 322 12.71 11.24 -28.74
N SER A 323 12.72 11.13 -27.44
CA SER A 323 11.89 10.19 -26.68
C SER A 323 11.54 10.79 -25.33
N PRO A 324 10.32 10.62 -24.83
CA PRO A 324 9.92 11.11 -23.52
C PRO A 324 10.73 10.44 -22.37
N TYR A 325 11.34 9.30 -22.62
CA TYR A 325 12.24 8.62 -21.68
C TYR A 325 13.66 9.19 -21.67
N ASN A 326 14.04 10.07 -22.60
CA ASN A 326 15.38 10.63 -22.66
C ASN A 326 15.59 11.69 -21.58
N THR A 327 16.29 11.33 -20.50
CA THR A 327 16.58 12.22 -19.36
C THR A 327 17.69 13.24 -19.63
N TYR A 328 18.32 13.23 -20.80
CA TYR A 328 19.27 14.28 -21.22
C TYR A 328 18.55 15.52 -21.74
N ILE A 329 17.41 15.33 -22.42
CA ILE A 329 16.64 16.43 -23.02
C ILE A 329 15.35 16.75 -22.27
N ASN A 330 14.76 15.78 -21.57
CA ASN A 330 13.56 15.98 -20.77
C ASN A 330 13.91 16.12 -19.30
N PRO A 331 13.58 17.24 -18.64
CA PRO A 331 13.81 17.42 -17.22
C PRO A 331 12.80 16.64 -16.38
N GLY A 332 13.25 16.11 -15.24
CA GLY A 332 12.41 15.34 -14.31
C GLY A 332 12.51 13.84 -14.51
N LEU A 333 11.53 13.11 -13.98
CA LEU A 333 11.45 11.67 -14.10
C LEU A 333 10.99 11.25 -15.50
N THR A 334 11.31 10.02 -15.88
CA THR A 334 10.75 9.36 -17.06
C THR A 334 9.23 9.15 -16.90
N PRO A 335 8.46 8.97 -17.99
CA PRO A 335 7.00 8.74 -17.91
C PRO A 335 6.58 7.48 -17.12
N GLY A 336 7.52 6.62 -16.85
CA GLY A 336 7.34 5.40 -16.08
C GLY A 336 8.66 4.69 -15.85
N PRO A 337 8.63 3.53 -15.15
CA PRO A 337 9.80 2.72 -14.89
C PRO A 337 10.48 2.23 -16.18
N ILE A 338 11.77 1.94 -16.11
CA ILE A 338 12.58 1.38 -17.20
C ILE A 338 13.00 -0.07 -16.98
N CYS A 339 12.61 -0.64 -15.86
CA CYS A 339 12.79 -2.05 -15.51
C CYS A 339 11.98 -2.37 -14.25
N ASN A 340 11.95 -3.64 -13.86
CA ASN A 340 11.39 -4.11 -12.60
C ASN A 340 12.48 -4.13 -11.53
N PRO A 341 12.46 -3.19 -10.56
CA PRO A 341 13.50 -3.04 -9.56
C PRO A 341 13.38 -4.07 -8.44
N GLY A 342 14.51 -4.38 -7.79
CA GLY A 342 14.56 -5.13 -6.54
C GLY A 342 14.13 -4.29 -5.33
N LEU A 343 13.90 -4.96 -4.20
CA LEU A 343 13.47 -4.30 -2.96
C LEU A 343 14.48 -3.25 -2.48
N SER A 344 15.78 -3.54 -2.57
CA SER A 344 16.85 -2.61 -2.16
C SER A 344 16.84 -1.30 -2.95
N ALA A 345 16.53 -1.34 -4.24
CA ALA A 345 16.38 -0.14 -5.06
C ALA A 345 15.11 0.65 -4.70
N ILE A 346 14.02 -0.06 -4.39
CA ILE A 346 12.78 0.57 -3.91
C ILE A 346 13.00 1.25 -2.56
N GLU A 347 13.66 0.57 -1.62
CA GLU A 347 14.02 1.16 -0.32
C GLU A 347 14.94 2.38 -0.47
N ALA A 348 15.92 2.31 -1.38
CA ALA A 348 16.80 3.44 -1.65
C ALA A 348 16.04 4.64 -2.25
N ALA A 349 15.04 4.40 -3.11
CA ALA A 349 14.19 5.46 -3.66
C ALA A 349 13.33 6.16 -2.59
N ILE A 350 12.86 5.42 -1.58
CA ILE A 350 12.08 5.96 -0.46
C ILE A 350 12.99 6.65 0.56
N TYR A 351 14.17 6.09 0.82
CA TYR A 351 15.10 6.50 1.89
C TYR A 351 16.48 6.85 1.32
N PRO A 352 16.59 7.95 0.54
CA PRO A 352 17.87 8.39 -0.01
C PRO A 352 18.89 8.69 1.10
N ALA A 353 20.16 8.66 0.77
CA ALA A 353 21.19 9.20 1.66
C ALA A 353 21.05 10.74 1.74
N ASP A 354 21.31 11.28 2.92
CA ASP A 354 21.37 12.74 3.12
C ASP A 354 22.76 13.26 2.71
N THR A 355 22.89 13.65 1.45
CA THR A 355 24.14 14.14 0.87
C THR A 355 23.90 15.33 -0.05
N ASP A 356 24.96 16.08 -0.34
CA ASP A 356 24.96 17.18 -1.32
C ASP A 356 25.46 16.73 -2.69
N TYR A 357 25.38 15.46 -3.03
CA TYR A 357 25.85 14.95 -4.32
C TYR A 357 24.89 15.31 -5.45
N TYR A 358 25.46 15.74 -6.57
CA TYR A 358 24.74 16.03 -7.82
C TYR A 358 25.26 15.24 -9.03
N PHE A 359 26.42 14.63 -8.91
CA PHE A 359 27.07 13.90 -9.99
C PHE A 359 27.66 12.61 -9.48
N PHE A 360 27.69 11.61 -10.32
CA PHE A 360 28.40 10.35 -10.06
C PHE A 360 28.97 9.79 -11.36
N ALA A 361 29.99 8.97 -11.25
CA ALA A 361 30.59 8.27 -12.35
C ALA A 361 31.26 6.98 -11.87
N LEU A 362 31.24 5.94 -12.71
CA LEU A 362 31.91 4.66 -12.41
C LEU A 362 33.42 4.78 -12.60
N GLY A 363 34.17 4.35 -11.60
CA GLY A 363 35.63 4.21 -11.67
C GLY A 363 36.08 2.83 -12.17
N LYS A 364 37.32 2.78 -12.69
CA LYS A 364 37.98 1.50 -13.02
C LYS A 364 38.22 0.59 -11.82
N ASP A 365 38.11 1.13 -10.64
CA ASP A 365 38.12 0.38 -9.37
C ASP A 365 36.80 -0.38 -9.11
N GLY A 366 35.82 -0.25 -10.02
CA GLY A 366 34.51 -0.90 -9.93
C GLY A 366 33.58 -0.23 -8.91
N LYS A 367 33.83 1.05 -8.55
CA LYS A 367 33.00 1.80 -7.60
C LYS A 367 32.47 3.07 -8.24
N SER A 368 31.28 3.46 -7.80
CA SER A 368 30.75 4.77 -8.14
C SER A 368 31.36 5.86 -7.27
N HIS A 369 31.88 6.90 -7.92
CA HIS A 369 32.43 8.09 -7.31
C HIS A 369 31.41 9.22 -7.41
N PHE A 370 31.18 9.92 -6.27
CA PHE A 370 30.14 10.93 -6.14
C PHE A 370 30.74 12.32 -5.95
N PHE A 371 30.11 13.34 -6.56
CA PHE A 371 30.63 14.70 -6.58
C PHE A 371 29.52 15.72 -6.33
N THR A 372 29.87 16.79 -5.61
CA THR A 372 28.99 17.95 -5.38
C THR A 372 29.20 19.03 -6.44
N ASP A 373 30.35 19.06 -7.09
CA ASP A 373 30.77 20.07 -8.06
C ASP A 373 31.02 19.45 -9.44
N TYR A 374 30.52 20.15 -10.49
CA TYR A 374 30.62 19.67 -11.86
C TYR A 374 32.07 19.61 -12.37
N ASN A 375 32.94 20.57 -11.96
CA ASN A 375 34.33 20.58 -12.42
C ASN A 375 35.13 19.41 -11.79
N GLU A 376 34.82 19.02 -10.56
CA GLU A 376 35.42 17.81 -9.94
C GLU A 376 34.98 16.55 -10.69
N HIS A 377 33.69 16.44 -11.02
CA HIS A 377 33.17 15.36 -11.83
C HIS A 377 33.85 15.32 -13.23
N LEU A 378 33.96 16.46 -13.90
CA LEU A 378 34.70 16.54 -15.19
C LEU A 378 36.16 16.14 -15.08
N LYS A 379 36.85 16.55 -13.99
CA LYS A 379 38.26 16.13 -13.77
C LYS A 379 38.33 14.61 -13.64
N PHE A 380 37.39 13.99 -12.93
CA PHE A 380 37.37 12.54 -12.80
C PHE A 380 37.07 11.84 -14.13
N ILE A 381 36.08 12.29 -14.91
CA ILE A 381 35.76 11.74 -16.23
C ILE A 381 36.97 11.83 -17.20
N ASN A 382 37.71 12.93 -17.13
CA ASN A 382 38.92 13.14 -17.99
C ASN A 382 40.18 12.49 -17.36
N SER A 383 40.08 11.86 -16.23
CA SER A 383 41.20 11.11 -15.63
C SER A 383 41.30 9.70 -16.21
N GLY A 384 42.45 9.07 -16.02
CA GLY A 384 42.63 7.66 -16.39
C GLY A 384 41.83 6.67 -15.50
N GLU A 385 41.10 7.15 -14.49
CA GLU A 385 40.39 6.35 -13.50
C GLU A 385 38.90 6.12 -13.86
N TYR A 386 38.35 6.92 -14.74
CA TYR A 386 36.96 6.76 -15.20
C TYR A 386 36.79 5.51 -16.07
N GLN A 387 35.71 4.78 -15.83
CA GLN A 387 35.24 3.62 -16.59
C GLN A 387 33.96 3.98 -17.33
N PRO A 388 33.97 4.15 -18.65
CA PRO A 388 32.74 4.29 -19.42
C PRO A 388 31.86 3.03 -19.26
N ILE A 389 30.63 3.19 -18.85
CA ILE A 389 29.68 2.07 -18.71
C ILE A 389 29.24 1.59 -20.10
N TYR A 390 29.28 2.50 -21.10
CA TYR A 390 28.81 2.23 -22.44
C TYR A 390 29.89 2.72 -23.43
N SER A 391 30.63 1.79 -23.99
CA SER A 391 31.60 2.04 -25.09
C SER A 391 31.33 1.09 -26.23
#